data_1ccbf53aecf64728f2a4b1ca6a713117
#
_entry.id   1ccbf53aecf64728f2a4b1ca6a713117
#
_cell.length_a   1.000
_cell.length_b   1.000
_cell.length_c   1.000
_cell.angle_alpha   90.00
_cell.angle_beta   90.00
_cell.angle_gamma   90.00
#
_symmetry.space_group_name_H-M   'P 1'
#
loop_
_entity.id
_entity.type
_entity.pdbx_description
1 polymer ?
#
loop_
_entity_poly.entity_id
_entity_poly.type
_entity_poly.pdbx_seq_one_letter_code
_entity_poly.pdbx_strand_id
1 'polypeptide(L)'
;LKHFSVEIAGVYGYWTQIIRPIFLSRGSHREAYEVLCQVKEAVQAGVEKFRPGNLICDVDEAINRVARKYELSKGVWAGHSMGIDLGDGYNIGESNKMEIVPNMILTFHPSLLDKNGEGVLYADTYVSTEGGARCLTDKYRESPYWEDLKELVK
;
A
#
# COMPACT_ATOMS: atom_id res chain seq x y z
N LEU A 1 10.68 -14.88 -12.92
CA LEU A 1 9.93 -14.17 -11.89
C LEU A 1 10.91 -13.45 -10.97
N LYS A 2 10.89 -12.13 -10.93
CA LYS A 2 11.80 -11.31 -10.11
C LYS A 2 11.29 -11.19 -8.66
N HIS A 3 9.98 -11.18 -8.47
CA HIS A 3 9.32 -11.11 -7.15
C HIS A 3 7.91 -11.71 -7.21
N PHE A 4 7.34 -12.04 -6.07
CA PHE A 4 5.92 -12.36 -5.91
C PHE A 4 5.38 -11.73 -4.62
N SER A 5 4.07 -11.57 -4.54
CA SER A 5 3.38 -11.10 -3.36
C SER A 5 2.40 -12.14 -2.85
N VAL A 6 2.17 -12.14 -1.53
CA VAL A 6 1.25 -13.06 -0.87
C VAL A 6 0.17 -12.27 -0.15
N GLU A 7 -1.10 -12.64 -0.36
CA GLU A 7 -2.27 -12.10 0.33
C GLU A 7 -2.87 -13.17 1.23
N ILE A 8 -3.28 -12.81 2.44
CA ILE A 8 -3.78 -13.76 3.43
C ILE A 8 -5.12 -13.28 3.98
N ALA A 9 -6.12 -14.18 3.96
CA ALA A 9 -7.40 -13.95 4.62
C ALA A 9 -7.32 -14.21 6.13
N GLY A 10 -8.10 -13.47 6.91
CA GLY A 10 -8.14 -13.58 8.36
C GLY A 10 -8.90 -14.78 8.89
N VAL A 11 -8.67 -15.14 10.17
CA VAL A 11 -9.12 -16.40 10.80
C VAL A 11 -10.64 -16.46 11.03
N TYR A 12 -11.33 -15.35 11.26
CA TYR A 12 -12.76 -15.32 11.60
C TYR A 12 -13.65 -14.87 10.43
N GLY A 13 -13.22 -15.10 9.19
CA GLY A 13 -13.97 -14.67 8.00
C GLY A 13 -13.80 -13.19 7.68
N TYR A 14 -13.02 -12.44 8.45
CA TYR A 14 -12.64 -11.07 8.12
C TYR A 14 -11.36 -11.08 7.29
N TRP A 15 -11.38 -10.32 6.20
CA TRP A 15 -10.24 -10.16 5.33
C TRP A 15 -9.28 -9.10 5.86
N THR A 16 -8.01 -9.37 5.73
CA THR A 16 -6.94 -8.40 5.88
C THR A 16 -5.90 -8.64 4.79
N GLN A 17 -5.23 -7.60 4.36
CA GLN A 17 -4.27 -7.70 3.28
C GLN A 17 -2.90 -7.22 3.74
N ILE A 18 -1.92 -8.07 3.50
CA ILE A 18 -0.50 -7.76 3.63
C ILE A 18 0.17 -8.21 2.35
N ILE A 19 0.83 -7.28 1.67
CA ILE A 19 1.64 -7.62 0.50
C ILE A 19 3.08 -7.24 0.79
N ARG A 20 3.97 -8.22 0.65
CA ARG A 20 5.41 -8.04 0.79
C ARG A 20 6.11 -8.66 -0.42
N PRO A 21 6.88 -7.89 -1.19
CA PRO A 21 7.65 -8.45 -2.28
C PRO A 21 8.75 -9.36 -1.75
N ILE A 22 8.94 -10.49 -2.40
CA ILE A 22 10.01 -11.45 -2.10
C ILE A 22 10.87 -11.58 -3.35
N PHE A 23 12.15 -11.27 -3.24
CA PHE A 23 13.10 -11.36 -4.35
C PHE A 23 13.75 -12.74 -4.35
N LEU A 24 13.57 -13.50 -5.43
CA LEU A 24 13.95 -14.92 -5.52
C LEU A 24 15.33 -15.16 -6.13
N SER A 25 16.01 -14.16 -6.63
CA SER A 25 17.32 -14.30 -7.25
C SER A 25 18.40 -13.53 -6.48
N ARG A 26 19.64 -14.01 -6.58
CA ARG A 26 20.82 -13.32 -5.99
C ARG A 26 21.36 -12.20 -6.90
N GLY A 27 20.60 -11.68 -7.83
CA GLY A 27 21.01 -10.57 -8.68
C GLY A 27 20.82 -9.21 -7.99
N SER A 28 21.33 -8.16 -8.63
CA SER A 28 21.03 -6.79 -8.19
C SER A 28 19.54 -6.51 -8.41
N HIS A 29 18.84 -6.17 -7.33
CA HIS A 29 17.43 -5.76 -7.35
C HIS A 29 17.28 -4.27 -7.04
N ARG A 30 18.34 -3.50 -7.27
CA ARG A 30 18.42 -2.09 -6.89
C ARG A 30 17.23 -1.29 -7.41
N GLU A 31 16.91 -1.41 -8.70
CA GLU A 31 15.81 -0.67 -9.31
C GLU A 31 14.45 -1.04 -8.66
N ALA A 32 14.18 -2.33 -8.48
CA ALA A 32 12.97 -2.80 -7.83
C ALA A 32 12.89 -2.35 -6.35
N TYR A 33 14.02 -2.28 -5.66
CA TYR A 33 14.07 -1.76 -4.29
C TYR A 33 13.83 -0.25 -4.24
N GLU A 34 14.36 0.51 -5.19
CA GLU A 34 14.10 1.94 -5.32
C GLU A 34 12.61 2.21 -5.54
N VAL A 35 11.96 1.46 -6.45
CA VAL A 35 10.51 1.52 -6.67
C VAL A 35 9.74 1.15 -5.40
N LEU A 36 10.16 0.11 -4.67
CA LEU A 36 9.55 -0.25 -3.39
C LEU A 36 9.59 0.90 -2.37
N CYS A 37 10.73 1.59 -2.26
CA CYS A 37 10.85 2.74 -1.36
C CYS A 37 9.90 3.87 -1.75
N GLN A 38 9.75 4.14 -3.04
CA GLN A 38 8.84 5.13 -3.59
C GLN A 38 7.36 4.75 -3.35
N VAL A 39 7.01 3.48 -3.53
CA VAL A 39 5.67 2.95 -3.20
C VAL A 39 5.37 3.09 -1.71
N LYS A 40 6.33 2.78 -0.83
CA LYS A 40 6.17 2.96 0.62
C LYS A 40 5.97 4.43 1.01
N GLU A 41 6.69 5.36 0.36
CA GLU A 41 6.48 6.80 0.55
C GLU A 41 5.05 7.20 0.11
N ALA A 42 4.58 6.69 -1.03
CA ALA A 42 3.23 6.96 -1.51
C ALA A 42 2.16 6.42 -0.55
N VAL A 43 2.31 5.20 -0.03
CA VAL A 43 1.43 4.63 1.00
C VAL A 43 1.43 5.53 2.23
N GLN A 44 2.58 5.93 2.74
CA GLN A 44 2.68 6.79 3.92
C GLN A 44 1.98 8.14 3.71
N ALA A 45 2.15 8.77 2.54
CA ALA A 45 1.46 10.02 2.21
C ALA A 45 -0.07 9.87 2.20
N GLY A 46 -0.58 8.74 1.66
CA GLY A 46 -2.00 8.42 1.70
C GLY A 46 -2.51 8.18 3.13
N VAL A 47 -1.75 7.41 3.93
CA VAL A 47 -2.08 7.11 5.33
C VAL A 47 -2.18 8.37 6.19
N GLU A 48 -1.33 9.37 5.96
CA GLU A 48 -1.41 10.67 6.66
C GLU A 48 -2.72 11.42 6.38
N LYS A 49 -3.34 11.17 5.23
CA LYS A 49 -4.66 11.72 4.86
C LYS A 49 -5.83 10.86 5.35
N PHE A 50 -5.59 9.60 5.71
CA PHE A 50 -6.63 8.68 6.15
C PHE A 50 -7.01 8.95 7.62
N ARG A 51 -7.79 10.00 7.81
CA ARG A 51 -8.32 10.43 9.13
C ARG A 51 -9.74 10.94 8.99
N PRO A 52 -10.58 10.84 10.02
CA PRO A 52 -11.94 11.36 10.02
C PRO A 52 -12.01 12.83 9.60
N GLY A 53 -13.02 13.16 8.79
CA GLY A 53 -13.25 14.48 8.23
C GLY A 53 -12.57 14.78 6.89
N ASN A 54 -11.58 13.99 6.48
CA ASN A 54 -11.03 14.04 5.12
C ASN A 54 -11.89 13.18 4.16
N LEU A 55 -11.68 13.34 2.87
CA LEU A 55 -12.32 12.54 1.84
C LEU A 55 -11.39 11.42 1.35
N ILE A 56 -11.96 10.34 0.82
CA ILE A 56 -11.17 9.25 0.21
C ILE A 56 -10.35 9.75 -0.98
N CYS A 57 -10.86 10.69 -1.78
CA CYS A 57 -10.11 11.30 -2.87
C CYS A 57 -8.87 12.10 -2.40
N ASP A 58 -8.86 12.63 -1.16
CA ASP A 58 -7.68 13.30 -0.60
C ASP A 58 -6.54 12.31 -0.34
N VAL A 59 -6.89 11.07 0.02
CA VAL A 59 -5.95 9.95 0.16
C VAL A 59 -5.33 9.62 -1.19
N ASP A 60 -6.16 9.48 -2.21
CA ASP A 60 -5.72 9.20 -3.58
C ASP A 60 -4.80 10.31 -4.12
N GLU A 61 -5.16 11.58 -3.94
CA GLU A 61 -4.34 12.70 -4.39
C GLU A 61 -2.97 12.75 -3.69
N ALA A 62 -2.93 12.41 -2.40
CA ALA A 62 -1.65 12.33 -1.68
C ALA A 62 -0.73 11.26 -2.26
N ILE A 63 -1.28 10.08 -2.59
CA ILE A 63 -0.55 8.99 -3.27
C ILE A 63 -0.08 9.45 -4.65
N ASN A 64 -0.96 10.06 -5.45
CA ASN A 64 -0.66 10.51 -6.80
C ASN A 64 0.41 11.62 -6.83
N ARG A 65 0.47 12.46 -5.81
CA ARG A 65 1.51 13.49 -5.70
C ARG A 65 2.89 12.87 -5.57
N VAL A 66 3.04 11.79 -4.79
CA VAL A 66 4.29 11.04 -4.68
C VAL A 66 4.61 10.32 -5.99
N ALA A 67 3.61 9.70 -6.63
CA ALA A 67 3.80 9.06 -7.92
C ALA A 67 4.35 10.06 -8.96
N ARG A 68 3.76 11.25 -9.07
CA ARG A 68 4.25 12.32 -9.96
C ARG A 68 5.67 12.77 -9.63
N LYS A 69 6.03 12.87 -8.34
CA LYS A 69 7.39 13.24 -7.90
C LYS A 69 8.46 12.30 -8.46
N TYR A 70 8.14 11.02 -8.58
CA TYR A 70 9.05 9.98 -9.04
C TYR A 70 8.78 9.54 -10.50
N GLU A 71 7.93 10.26 -11.22
CA GLU A 71 7.54 9.93 -12.61
C GLU A 71 6.96 8.50 -12.75
N LEU A 72 6.31 8.02 -11.69
CA LEU A 72 5.64 6.74 -11.70
C LEU A 72 4.24 6.87 -12.32
N SER A 73 3.87 5.92 -13.18
CA SER A 73 2.52 5.80 -13.66
C SER A 73 1.65 5.06 -12.65
N LYS A 74 0.43 5.56 -12.41
CA LYS A 74 -0.54 4.89 -11.56
C LYS A 74 -1.25 3.78 -12.34
N GLY A 75 -1.27 2.58 -11.80
CA GLY A 75 -2.17 1.51 -12.23
C GLY A 75 -3.61 1.75 -11.76
N VAL A 76 -4.44 0.72 -11.84
CA VAL A 76 -5.90 0.83 -11.63
C VAL A 76 -6.29 1.15 -10.18
N TRP A 77 -5.51 0.68 -9.20
CA TRP A 77 -5.91 0.67 -7.79
C TRP A 77 -4.87 1.34 -6.89
N ALA A 78 -5.35 2.16 -5.96
CA ALA A 78 -4.53 2.65 -4.84
C ALA A 78 -4.83 1.90 -3.53
N GLY A 79 -5.93 1.17 -3.49
CA GLY A 79 -6.40 0.42 -2.34
C GLY A 79 -7.92 0.35 -2.31
N HIS A 80 -8.47 -0.35 -1.33
CA HIS A 80 -9.92 -0.56 -1.18
C HIS A 80 -10.33 -0.81 0.27
N SER A 81 -11.64 -0.75 0.53
CA SER A 81 -12.22 -1.19 1.81
C SER A 81 -12.11 -2.70 1.97
N MET A 82 -12.02 -3.12 3.22
CA MET A 82 -11.97 -4.54 3.61
C MET A 82 -12.83 -4.78 4.84
N GLY A 83 -13.41 -5.98 4.91
CA GLY A 83 -14.20 -6.41 6.04
C GLY A 83 -14.58 -7.88 5.90
N ILE A 84 -15.87 -8.16 5.69
CA ILE A 84 -16.39 -9.52 5.47
C ILE A 84 -15.97 -10.02 4.08
N ASP A 85 -15.86 -9.11 3.11
CA ASP A 85 -15.36 -9.39 1.77
C ASP A 85 -14.00 -8.74 1.51
N LEU A 86 -13.29 -9.25 0.50
CA LEU A 86 -12.00 -8.72 0.06
C LEU A 86 -12.11 -7.26 -0.43
N GLY A 87 -13.29 -6.87 -0.92
CA GLY A 87 -13.59 -5.52 -1.34
C GLY A 87 -15.01 -5.13 -0.92
N ASP A 88 -15.15 -4.51 0.24
CA ASP A 88 -16.43 -4.13 0.85
C ASP A 88 -17.04 -2.84 0.26
N GLY A 89 -16.93 -2.65 -1.04
CA GLY A 89 -17.79 -1.73 -1.78
C GLY A 89 -17.19 -0.40 -2.21
N TYR A 90 -16.00 0.03 -1.76
CA TYR A 90 -15.40 1.27 -2.25
C TYR A 90 -13.87 1.22 -2.34
N ASN A 91 -13.35 1.97 -3.30
CA ASN A 91 -11.93 2.03 -3.60
C ASN A 91 -11.33 3.41 -3.28
N ILE A 92 -10.03 3.44 -3.02
CA ILE A 92 -9.25 4.67 -3.01
C ILE A 92 -9.09 5.13 -4.46
N GLY A 93 -9.66 6.30 -4.77
CA GLY A 93 -9.65 6.86 -6.13
C GLY A 93 -10.14 8.30 -6.16
N GLU A 94 -9.77 9.03 -7.21
CA GLU A 94 -10.03 10.46 -7.39
C GLU A 94 -11.52 10.84 -7.39
N SER A 95 -12.38 9.94 -7.85
CA SER A 95 -13.83 10.16 -7.90
C SER A 95 -14.56 9.88 -6.59
N ASN A 96 -13.87 9.24 -5.62
CA ASN A 96 -14.51 8.85 -4.36
C ASN A 96 -14.51 10.00 -3.35
N LYS A 97 -15.65 10.67 -3.23
CA LYS A 97 -15.88 11.78 -2.30
C LYS A 97 -16.49 11.34 -0.97
N MET A 98 -16.44 10.06 -0.64
CA MET A 98 -16.89 9.57 0.66
C MET A 98 -16.04 10.18 1.77
N GLU A 99 -16.70 10.68 2.80
CA GLU A 99 -16.05 11.18 4.01
C GLU A 99 -15.50 10.00 4.83
N ILE A 100 -14.29 10.15 5.31
CA ILE A 100 -13.66 9.19 6.21
C ILE A 100 -14.26 9.38 7.59
N VAL A 101 -14.81 8.29 8.14
CA VAL A 101 -15.37 8.27 9.51
C VAL A 101 -14.53 7.33 10.39
N PRO A 102 -14.60 7.45 11.72
CA PRO A 102 -13.90 6.54 12.63
C PRO A 102 -14.27 5.08 12.36
N ASN A 103 -13.28 4.19 12.52
CA ASN A 103 -13.38 2.74 12.31
C ASN A 103 -13.55 2.28 10.85
N MET A 104 -13.40 3.16 9.87
CA MET A 104 -13.24 2.69 8.48
C MET A 104 -11.95 1.91 8.34
N ILE A 105 -12.00 0.82 7.60
CA ILE A 105 -10.83 -0.03 7.30
C ILE A 105 -10.52 0.04 5.83
N LEU A 106 -9.28 0.38 5.49
CA LEU A 106 -8.74 0.37 4.14
C LEU A 106 -7.43 -0.40 4.08
N THR A 107 -7.25 -1.14 3.01
CA THR A 107 -5.92 -1.58 2.59
C THR A 107 -5.34 -0.59 1.58
N PHE A 108 -4.06 -0.32 1.71
CA PHE A 108 -3.30 0.58 0.83
C PHE A 108 -2.32 -0.25 0.04
N HIS A 109 -2.50 -0.31 -1.27
CA HIS A 109 -1.61 -1.02 -2.20
C HIS A 109 -1.56 -0.31 -3.56
N PRO A 110 -1.05 0.93 -3.61
CA PRO A 110 -0.99 1.64 -4.87
C PRO A 110 -0.16 0.85 -5.88
N SER A 111 -0.77 0.58 -7.03
CA SER A 111 -0.08 -0.02 -8.18
C SER A 111 0.66 1.09 -8.91
N LEU A 112 1.94 1.26 -8.60
CA LEU A 112 2.80 2.26 -9.22
C LEU A 112 3.83 1.54 -10.09
N LEU A 113 3.97 2.01 -11.31
CA LEU A 113 4.86 1.44 -12.32
C LEU A 113 5.90 2.47 -12.75
N ASP A 114 7.12 2.04 -12.92
CA ASP A 114 8.20 2.84 -13.48
C ASP A 114 8.01 3.07 -14.99
N LYS A 115 8.93 3.80 -15.61
CA LYS A 115 8.95 4.07 -17.05
C LYS A 115 9.06 2.83 -17.95
N ASN A 116 9.49 1.70 -17.38
CA ASN A 116 9.60 0.42 -18.08
C ASN A 116 8.33 -0.45 -17.88
N GLY A 117 7.33 0.04 -17.14
CA GLY A 117 6.13 -0.70 -16.77
C GLY A 117 6.38 -1.77 -15.70
N GLU A 118 7.51 -1.71 -15.00
CA GLU A 118 7.80 -2.57 -13.86
C GLU A 118 7.32 -1.90 -12.57
N GLY A 119 6.74 -2.69 -11.67
CA GLY A 119 6.24 -2.21 -10.38
C GLY A 119 6.44 -3.22 -9.28
N VAL A 120 6.33 -2.74 -8.05
CA VAL A 120 6.41 -3.57 -6.84
C VAL A 120 5.17 -3.31 -6.01
N LEU A 121 4.44 -4.36 -5.65
CA LEU A 121 3.30 -4.24 -4.75
C LEU A 121 3.77 -4.30 -3.29
N TYR A 122 3.22 -3.39 -2.50
CA TYR A 122 3.36 -3.33 -1.06
C TYR A 122 2.01 -2.96 -0.47
N ALA A 123 1.52 -3.69 0.52
CA ALA A 123 0.26 -3.40 1.16
C ALA A 123 0.31 -3.54 2.67
N ASP A 124 -0.41 -2.66 3.34
CA ASP A 124 -0.81 -2.75 4.73
C ASP A 124 -2.27 -2.34 4.90
N THR A 125 -2.92 -2.89 5.91
CA THR A 125 -4.29 -2.56 6.27
C THR A 125 -4.30 -1.58 7.44
N TYR A 126 -5.13 -0.55 7.35
CA TYR A 126 -5.24 0.51 8.34
C TYR A 126 -6.69 0.71 8.77
N VAL A 127 -6.88 1.13 10.01
CA VAL A 127 -8.15 1.62 10.53
C VAL A 127 -8.04 3.12 10.82
N SER A 128 -9.06 3.90 10.43
CA SER A 128 -9.17 5.31 10.81
C SER A 128 -9.59 5.44 12.27
N THR A 129 -8.92 6.32 13.01
CA THR A 129 -9.23 6.63 14.41
C THR A 129 -9.27 8.15 14.60
N GLU A 130 -9.79 8.62 15.73
CA GLU A 130 -9.77 10.05 16.08
C GLU A 130 -8.34 10.63 16.07
N GLY A 131 -7.34 9.84 16.40
CA GLY A 131 -5.92 10.22 16.39
C GLY A 131 -5.24 10.10 15.02
N GLY A 132 -5.96 9.68 13.98
CA GLY A 132 -5.43 9.38 12.65
C GLY A 132 -5.44 7.88 12.33
N ALA A 133 -4.73 7.47 11.30
CA ALA A 133 -4.69 6.09 10.86
C ALA A 133 -3.82 5.22 11.80
N ARG A 134 -4.34 4.05 12.17
CA ARG A 134 -3.58 3.01 12.89
C ARG A 134 -3.41 1.79 11.99
N CYS A 135 -2.17 1.33 11.82
CA CYS A 135 -1.88 0.12 11.08
C CYS A 135 -2.34 -1.13 11.85
N LEU A 136 -3.11 -2.00 11.20
CA LEU A 136 -3.55 -3.27 11.75
C LEU A 136 -2.53 -4.39 11.51
N THR A 137 -1.64 -4.20 10.54
CA THR A 137 -0.61 -5.15 10.13
C THR A 137 0.79 -4.76 10.59
N ASP A 138 0.89 -3.85 11.56
CA ASP A 138 2.14 -3.24 12.05
C ASP A 138 3.17 -4.27 12.52
N LYS A 139 2.73 -5.32 13.19
CA LYS A 139 3.56 -6.43 13.67
C LYS A 139 4.43 -7.07 12.57
N TYR A 140 4.01 -6.93 11.30
CA TYR A 140 4.69 -7.55 10.15
C TYR A 140 5.45 -6.53 9.29
N ARG A 141 5.53 -5.27 9.71
CA ARG A 141 6.23 -4.20 8.99
C ARG A 141 7.73 -4.39 8.99
N GLU A 142 8.26 -4.87 10.11
CA GLU A 142 9.68 -5.12 10.33
C GLU A 142 9.95 -6.63 10.24
N SER A 143 9.73 -7.20 9.06
CA SER A 143 10.18 -8.57 8.80
C SER A 143 11.70 -8.59 8.69
N PRO A 144 12.41 -9.56 9.28
CA PRO A 144 13.85 -9.73 9.11
C PRO A 144 14.26 -9.85 7.62
N TYR A 145 13.36 -10.28 6.76
CA TYR A 145 13.56 -10.32 5.29
C TYR A 145 13.84 -8.93 4.67
N TRP A 146 13.45 -7.82 5.33
CA TRP A 146 13.75 -6.48 4.84
C TRP A 146 15.20 -6.05 5.06
N GLU A 147 15.82 -6.54 6.12
CA GLU A 147 17.25 -6.31 6.38
C GLU A 147 18.10 -7.06 5.35
N ASP A 148 17.71 -8.30 5.01
CA ASP A 148 18.36 -9.07 3.95
C ASP A 148 18.27 -8.38 2.58
N LEU A 149 17.14 -7.72 2.28
CA LEU A 149 16.98 -6.94 1.05
C LEU A 149 17.90 -5.72 1.00
N LYS A 150 18.10 -5.00 2.11
CA LYS A 150 19.05 -3.89 2.19
C LYS A 150 20.49 -4.33 1.91
N GLU A 151 20.84 -5.56 2.28
CA GLU A 151 22.16 -6.13 2.01
C GLU A 151 22.33 -6.63 0.58
N LEU A 152 21.24 -7.12 -0.05
CA LEU A 152 21.25 -7.57 -1.44
C LEU A 152 21.37 -6.44 -2.47
N VAL A 153 21.15 -5.20 -2.06
CA VAL A 153 21.13 -3.98 -2.91
C VAL A 153 22.46 -3.19 -2.79
N LYS A 154 23.35 -3.58 -1.88
CA LYS A 154 24.71 -3.04 -1.78
C LYS A 154 25.60 -3.70 -2.83
#